data_68894c2f09d07e08f8a2d55dba3a00e4
#
_entry.id   68894c2f09d07e08f8a2d55dba3a00e4
#
_cell.length_a   1.000
_cell.length_b   1.000
_cell.length_c   1.000
_cell.angle_alpha   90.00
_cell.angle_beta   90.00
_cell.angle_gamma   90.00
#
_symmetry.space_group_name_H-M   'P 1'
#
loop_
_entity.id
_entity.type
_entity.pdbx_description
1 polymer ?
#
loop_
_entity_poly.entity_id
_entity_poly.type
_entity_poly.pdbx_seq_one_letter_code
_entity_poly.pdbx_strand_id
1 'polypeptide(L)'
;MVRCMNFLEQPTSGNVLIKGRALGGLKEKELRKQREQIGMIFQHFNLLMQKSVLENVCFPMYIQGKKKKEAREKAEELLEIVGLKEKANAFPSQLSGGQKQRVAIARALATSPKILLCDEATSALDPQTTASILELLQEINRKFNITIVIITHQMSVVRKICSHVAIMKSGEIVETGSVSEIFSHPKSDVARELIRKDEGDDVGRAESSGNTKDLIQSGRKVRIVFSENSAFQPVIANMILKFREPVNILRADTRNIGGVAKGEMILEFAGDSRQVEEMQNYLKTCGIELEEVTDDVE
;
A
#
# COMPACT_ATOMS: atom_id res chain seq x y z
N MET A 1 3.24 -4.01 17.57
CA MET A 1 1.80 -4.00 17.24
C MET A 1 1.33 -5.32 16.62
N VAL A 2 1.92 -5.82 15.52
CA VAL A 2 1.49 -7.07 14.84
C VAL A 2 1.45 -8.28 15.77
N ARG A 3 2.49 -8.43 16.59
CA ARG A 3 2.57 -9.53 17.57
C ARG A 3 1.49 -9.45 18.66
N CYS A 4 0.98 -8.24 18.93
CA CYS A 4 -0.19 -8.07 19.78
C CYS A 4 -1.49 -8.43 19.04
N MET A 5 -1.60 -8.13 17.73
CA MET A 5 -2.80 -8.46 16.96
C MET A 5 -3.11 -9.95 16.92
N ASN A 6 -2.08 -10.81 16.85
CA ASN A 6 -2.24 -12.26 16.93
C ASN A 6 -2.03 -12.79 18.36
N PHE A 7 -1.88 -11.89 19.34
CA PHE A 7 -1.69 -12.19 20.76
C PHE A 7 -0.45 -13.05 21.07
N LEU A 8 0.59 -12.98 20.20
CA LEU A 8 1.91 -13.54 20.51
C LEU A 8 2.60 -12.75 21.64
N GLU A 9 2.31 -11.46 21.71
CA GLU A 9 2.65 -10.57 22.83
C GLU A 9 1.36 -10.02 23.43
N GLN A 10 1.26 -10.05 24.75
CA GLN A 10 0.10 -9.48 25.44
C GLN A 10 0.26 -7.95 25.50
N PRO A 11 -0.76 -7.18 25.11
CA PRO A 11 -0.76 -5.73 25.34
C PRO A 11 -0.77 -5.43 26.84
N THR A 12 -0.01 -4.41 27.25
CA THR A 12 0.04 -3.95 28.66
C THR A 12 -1.32 -3.42 29.11
N SER A 13 -2.08 -2.81 28.20
CA SER A 13 -3.44 -2.32 28.44
C SER A 13 -4.27 -2.41 27.15
N GLY A 14 -5.59 -2.28 27.29
CA GLY A 14 -6.51 -2.39 26.17
C GLY A 14 -6.83 -3.84 25.76
N ASN A 15 -7.59 -3.99 24.68
CA ASN A 15 -8.05 -5.29 24.19
C ASN A 15 -7.84 -5.42 22.67
N VAL A 16 -7.47 -6.62 22.23
CA VAL A 16 -7.51 -7.00 20.82
C VAL A 16 -8.82 -7.73 20.59
N LEU A 17 -9.63 -7.17 19.70
CA LEU A 17 -10.93 -7.73 19.32
C LEU A 17 -10.88 -8.33 17.93
N ILE A 18 -11.30 -9.59 17.78
CA ILE A 18 -11.51 -10.23 16.48
C ILE A 18 -12.97 -10.61 16.35
N LYS A 19 -13.66 -10.04 15.39
CA LYS A 19 -15.12 -10.20 15.22
C LYS A 19 -15.90 -9.95 16.52
N GLY A 20 -15.54 -8.89 17.26
CA GLY A 20 -16.14 -8.51 18.53
C GLY A 20 -15.74 -9.36 19.73
N ARG A 21 -14.92 -10.41 19.55
CA ARG A 21 -14.45 -11.25 20.67
C ARG A 21 -13.06 -10.80 21.13
N ALA A 22 -12.93 -10.48 22.41
CA ALA A 22 -11.65 -10.10 23.00
C ALA A 22 -10.72 -11.33 23.14
N LEU A 23 -9.44 -11.17 22.78
CA LEU A 23 -8.44 -12.23 22.90
C LEU A 23 -7.88 -12.34 24.33
N GLY A 24 -7.80 -11.21 25.05
CA GLY A 24 -7.14 -11.10 26.34
C GLY A 24 -7.79 -11.87 27.50
N GLY A 25 -9.00 -12.37 27.35
CA GLY A 25 -9.68 -13.17 28.40
C GLY A 25 -9.78 -14.65 28.06
N LEU A 26 -9.21 -15.09 26.94
CA LEU A 26 -9.37 -16.46 26.48
C LEU A 26 -8.40 -17.42 27.18
N LYS A 27 -8.90 -18.64 27.49
CA LYS A 27 -8.03 -19.74 27.88
C LYS A 27 -7.13 -20.15 26.74
N GLU A 28 -5.94 -20.69 27.03
CA GLU A 28 -4.93 -21.06 26.03
C GLU A 28 -5.49 -21.89 24.85
N LYS A 29 -6.37 -22.87 25.14
CA LYS A 29 -7.01 -23.70 24.13
C LYS A 29 -7.91 -22.89 23.19
N GLU A 30 -8.62 -21.91 23.70
CA GLU A 30 -9.49 -21.02 22.92
C GLU A 30 -8.68 -20.02 22.13
N LEU A 31 -7.61 -19.48 22.73
CA LEU A 31 -6.67 -18.58 22.08
C LEU A 31 -6.00 -19.26 20.87
N ARG A 32 -5.57 -20.52 21.01
CA ARG A 32 -5.05 -21.31 19.87
C ARG A 32 -6.06 -21.42 18.73
N LYS A 33 -7.33 -21.69 19.03
CA LYS A 33 -8.40 -21.72 18.01
C LYS A 33 -8.61 -20.36 17.33
N GLN A 34 -8.47 -19.26 18.06
CA GLN A 34 -8.55 -17.93 17.45
C GLN A 34 -7.33 -17.66 16.56
N ARG A 35 -6.13 -18.04 16.98
CA ARG A 35 -4.91 -17.93 16.16
C ARG A 35 -4.95 -18.76 14.88
N GLU A 36 -5.68 -19.86 14.83
CA GLU A 36 -5.91 -20.64 13.61
C GLU A 36 -6.62 -19.83 12.52
N GLN A 37 -7.41 -18.80 12.92
CA GLN A 37 -8.10 -17.91 11.99
C GLN A 37 -7.21 -16.75 11.51
N ILE A 38 -5.98 -16.65 12.00
CA ILE A 38 -5.03 -15.59 11.69
C ILE A 38 -3.81 -16.22 11.02
N GLY A 39 -3.66 -16.01 9.72
CA GLY A 39 -2.42 -16.33 9.02
C GLY A 39 -1.39 -15.21 9.25
N MET A 40 -0.12 -15.56 9.29
CA MET A 40 0.95 -14.59 9.42
C MET A 40 2.07 -14.86 8.42
N ILE A 41 2.50 -13.81 7.74
CA ILE A 41 3.65 -13.77 6.85
C ILE A 41 4.67 -12.87 7.53
N PHE A 42 5.86 -13.41 7.74
CA PHE A 42 6.96 -12.74 8.43
C PHE A 42 7.95 -12.15 7.43
N GLN A 43 8.68 -11.14 7.83
CA GLN A 43 9.71 -10.46 7.06
C GLN A 43 10.78 -11.43 6.49
N HIS A 44 11.18 -12.45 7.24
CA HIS A 44 12.21 -13.42 6.88
C HIS A 44 11.66 -14.78 6.45
N PHE A 45 10.51 -14.85 5.77
CA PHE A 45 9.84 -16.06 5.29
C PHE A 45 9.61 -17.16 6.34
N ASN A 46 10.55 -17.41 7.25
CA ASN A 46 10.54 -18.41 8.33
C ASN A 46 10.15 -19.81 7.83
N LEU A 47 10.70 -20.23 6.68
CA LEU A 47 10.48 -21.56 6.15
C LEU A 47 11.31 -22.60 6.91
N LEU A 48 10.74 -23.80 7.04
CA LEU A 48 11.42 -24.96 7.59
C LEU A 48 12.43 -25.47 6.56
N MET A 49 13.71 -25.16 6.74
CA MET A 49 14.77 -25.39 5.75
C MET A 49 15.00 -26.88 5.43
N GLN A 50 14.70 -27.78 6.39
CA GLN A 50 14.83 -29.23 6.26
C GLN A 50 13.56 -29.91 5.71
N LYS A 51 12.54 -29.12 5.36
CA LYS A 51 11.27 -29.59 4.81
C LYS A 51 11.11 -29.11 3.38
N SER A 52 10.51 -29.97 2.53
CA SER A 52 10.15 -29.57 1.18
C SER A 52 9.15 -28.41 1.18
N VAL A 53 8.94 -27.78 0.03
CA VAL A 53 7.93 -26.76 -0.19
C VAL A 53 6.55 -27.26 0.21
N LEU A 54 6.17 -28.45 -0.27
CA LEU A 54 4.89 -29.09 0.07
C LEU A 54 4.76 -29.33 1.59
N GLU A 55 5.80 -29.86 2.24
CA GLU A 55 5.78 -30.09 3.68
C GLU A 55 5.72 -28.80 4.50
N ASN A 56 6.32 -27.71 4.02
CA ASN A 56 6.18 -26.39 4.63
C ASN A 56 4.72 -25.93 4.64
N VAL A 57 4.00 -26.13 3.53
CA VAL A 57 2.58 -25.74 3.43
C VAL A 57 1.70 -26.68 4.22
N CYS A 58 2.00 -27.99 4.28
CA CYS A 58 1.25 -28.96 5.07
C CYS A 58 1.40 -28.76 6.60
N PHE A 59 2.53 -28.21 7.04
CA PHE A 59 2.91 -28.17 8.45
C PHE A 59 1.85 -27.55 9.39
N PRO A 60 1.23 -26.40 9.09
CA PRO A 60 0.17 -25.83 9.95
C PRO A 60 -1.04 -26.75 10.08
N MET A 61 -1.38 -27.46 9.02
CA MET A 61 -2.52 -28.40 9.01
C MET A 61 -2.24 -29.64 9.87
N TYR A 62 -0.98 -30.10 9.90
CA TYR A 62 -0.59 -31.17 10.81
C TYR A 62 -0.70 -30.78 12.29
N ILE A 63 -0.36 -29.53 12.62
CA ILE A 63 -0.55 -28.98 13.97
C ILE A 63 -2.05 -28.96 14.34
N GLN A 64 -2.94 -28.70 13.40
CA GLN A 64 -4.40 -28.77 13.58
C GLN A 64 -4.93 -30.22 13.67
N GLY A 65 -4.08 -31.23 13.50
CA GLY A 65 -4.49 -32.63 13.55
C GLY A 65 -5.14 -33.17 12.26
N LYS A 66 -5.01 -32.46 11.12
CA LYS A 66 -5.50 -32.95 9.83
C LYS A 66 -4.74 -34.18 9.36
N LYS A 67 -5.44 -35.08 8.68
CA LYS A 67 -4.86 -36.28 8.09
C LYS A 67 -3.87 -35.90 6.98
N LYS A 68 -2.78 -36.69 6.85
CA LYS A 68 -1.72 -36.42 5.85
C LYS A 68 -2.25 -36.28 4.43
N LYS A 69 -3.22 -37.10 4.03
CA LYS A 69 -3.82 -37.05 2.69
C LYS A 69 -4.54 -35.73 2.45
N GLU A 70 -5.43 -35.34 3.36
CA GLU A 70 -6.18 -34.08 3.28
C GLU A 70 -5.27 -32.84 3.26
N ALA A 71 -4.25 -32.83 4.14
CA ALA A 71 -3.29 -31.74 4.21
C ALA A 71 -2.49 -31.61 2.91
N ARG A 72 -2.11 -32.75 2.30
CA ARG A 72 -1.35 -32.77 1.05
C ARG A 72 -2.18 -32.28 -0.13
N GLU A 73 -3.40 -32.75 -0.29
CA GLU A 73 -4.33 -32.30 -1.33
C GLU A 73 -4.54 -30.77 -1.23
N LYS A 74 -4.80 -30.28 -0.03
CA LYS A 74 -4.96 -28.82 0.18
C LYS A 74 -3.68 -28.03 -0.08
N ALA A 75 -2.52 -28.55 0.30
CA ALA A 75 -1.25 -27.91 0.05
C ALA A 75 -0.93 -27.82 -1.45
N GLU A 76 -1.23 -28.88 -2.22
CA GLU A 76 -1.05 -28.89 -3.69
C GLU A 76 -1.94 -27.84 -4.37
N GLU A 77 -3.23 -27.70 -3.95
CA GLU A 77 -4.10 -26.63 -4.41
C GLU A 77 -3.52 -25.22 -4.12
N LEU A 78 -3.01 -25.01 -2.91
CA LEU A 78 -2.43 -23.73 -2.52
C LEU A 78 -1.13 -23.43 -3.29
N LEU A 79 -0.31 -24.44 -3.55
CA LEU A 79 0.89 -24.30 -4.38
C LEU A 79 0.55 -23.96 -5.84
N GLU A 80 -0.55 -24.46 -6.36
CA GLU A 80 -1.03 -24.08 -7.68
C GLU A 80 -1.48 -22.61 -7.71
N ILE A 81 -2.21 -22.14 -6.69
CA ILE A 81 -2.63 -20.74 -6.56
C ILE A 81 -1.43 -19.77 -6.53
N VAL A 82 -0.35 -20.13 -5.83
CA VAL A 82 0.85 -19.29 -5.76
C VAL A 82 1.83 -19.54 -6.92
N GLY A 83 1.49 -20.41 -7.89
CA GLY A 83 2.30 -20.69 -9.09
C GLY A 83 3.57 -21.49 -8.80
N LEU A 84 3.56 -22.40 -7.79
CA LEU A 84 4.71 -23.20 -7.38
C LEU A 84 4.43 -24.71 -7.35
N LYS A 85 3.43 -25.19 -8.08
CA LYS A 85 3.08 -26.62 -8.12
C LYS A 85 4.27 -27.50 -8.49
N GLU A 86 5.02 -27.11 -9.53
CA GLU A 86 6.20 -27.82 -10.02
C GLU A 86 7.40 -27.83 -9.03
N LYS A 87 7.35 -26.96 -8.02
CA LYS A 87 8.38 -26.84 -6.98
C LYS A 87 7.99 -27.55 -5.66
N ALA A 88 6.90 -28.33 -5.64
CA ALA A 88 6.39 -28.99 -4.43
C ALA A 88 7.46 -29.83 -3.68
N ASN A 89 8.32 -30.51 -4.40
CA ASN A 89 9.36 -31.35 -3.84
C ASN A 89 10.71 -30.62 -3.62
N ALA A 90 10.86 -29.37 -4.06
CA ALA A 90 12.06 -28.58 -3.84
C ALA A 90 12.20 -28.18 -2.36
N PHE A 91 13.43 -27.85 -1.96
CA PHE A 91 13.72 -27.31 -0.63
C PHE A 91 13.86 -25.78 -0.67
N PRO A 92 13.64 -25.07 0.46
CA PRO A 92 13.76 -23.62 0.49
C PRO A 92 15.11 -23.07 0.02
N SER A 93 16.20 -23.81 0.19
CA SER A 93 17.54 -23.44 -0.31
C SER A 93 17.63 -23.34 -1.84
N GLN A 94 16.72 -24.00 -2.56
CA GLN A 94 16.67 -24.06 -4.03
C GLN A 94 15.74 -23.00 -4.63
N LEU A 95 15.18 -22.10 -3.79
CA LEU A 95 14.17 -21.11 -4.20
C LEU A 95 14.76 -19.70 -4.17
N SER A 96 14.31 -18.87 -5.13
CA SER A 96 14.52 -17.41 -5.08
C SER A 96 13.77 -16.76 -3.92
N GLY A 97 14.09 -15.51 -3.57
CA GLY A 97 13.38 -14.75 -2.53
C GLY A 97 11.88 -14.68 -2.76
N GLY A 98 11.45 -14.33 -3.98
CA GLY A 98 10.04 -14.26 -4.35
C GLY A 98 9.34 -15.62 -4.30
N GLN A 99 10.04 -16.71 -4.67
CA GLN A 99 9.48 -18.06 -4.53
C GLN A 99 9.33 -18.46 -3.06
N LYS A 100 10.30 -18.13 -2.19
CA LYS A 100 10.20 -18.34 -0.73
C LYS A 100 8.99 -17.57 -0.16
N GLN A 101 8.78 -16.35 -0.62
CA GLN A 101 7.62 -15.55 -0.20
C GLN A 101 6.31 -16.18 -0.63
N ARG A 102 6.20 -16.68 -1.86
CA ARG A 102 5.01 -17.40 -2.34
C ARG A 102 4.73 -18.67 -1.52
N VAL A 103 5.76 -19.42 -1.11
CA VAL A 103 5.61 -20.56 -0.17
C VAL A 103 5.12 -20.10 1.19
N ALA A 104 5.65 -18.99 1.73
CA ALA A 104 5.20 -18.44 3.01
C ALA A 104 3.73 -18.00 2.96
N ILE A 105 3.28 -17.41 1.84
CA ILE A 105 1.88 -17.07 1.59
C ILE A 105 1.02 -18.36 1.57
N ALA A 106 1.39 -19.36 0.78
CA ALA A 106 0.66 -20.63 0.71
C ALA A 106 0.54 -21.29 2.09
N ARG A 107 1.62 -21.31 2.86
CA ARG A 107 1.64 -21.82 4.23
C ARG A 107 0.71 -21.04 5.17
N ALA A 108 0.69 -19.72 5.06
CA ALA A 108 -0.20 -18.89 5.88
C ALA A 108 -1.69 -19.11 5.54
N LEU A 109 -2.01 -19.50 4.30
CA LEU A 109 -3.36 -19.83 3.85
C LEU A 109 -3.80 -21.25 4.20
N ALA A 110 -2.88 -22.13 4.59
CA ALA A 110 -3.16 -23.56 4.80
C ALA A 110 -4.23 -23.83 5.86
N THR A 111 -4.34 -22.96 6.87
CA THR A 111 -5.37 -23.06 7.92
C THR A 111 -6.70 -22.42 7.53
N SER A 112 -6.85 -21.95 6.30
CA SER A 112 -8.01 -21.18 5.81
C SER A 112 -8.35 -19.98 6.73
N PRO A 113 -7.40 -19.08 6.96
CA PRO A 113 -7.56 -17.96 7.89
C PRO A 113 -8.61 -16.96 7.40
N LYS A 114 -9.14 -16.15 8.33
CA LYS A 114 -10.03 -15.01 8.03
C LYS A 114 -9.26 -13.70 7.95
N ILE A 115 -8.09 -13.66 8.57
CA ILE A 115 -7.19 -12.49 8.61
C ILE A 115 -5.80 -12.96 8.22
N LEU A 116 -5.13 -12.22 7.37
CA LEU A 116 -3.73 -12.43 6.99
C LEU A 116 -2.93 -11.20 7.42
N LEU A 117 -2.00 -11.39 8.34
CA LEU A 117 -1.07 -10.36 8.80
C LEU A 117 0.23 -10.46 7.99
N CYS A 118 0.63 -9.41 7.34
CA CYS A 118 1.84 -9.31 6.53
C CYS A 118 2.81 -8.32 7.20
N ASP A 119 3.87 -8.83 7.80
CA ASP A 119 4.90 -8.03 8.46
C ASP A 119 6.06 -7.82 7.50
N GLU A 120 6.15 -6.62 6.91
CA GLU A 120 7.14 -6.25 5.89
C GLU A 120 7.36 -7.31 4.79
N ALA A 121 6.28 -7.90 4.32
CA ALA A 121 6.29 -9.07 3.44
C ALA A 121 7.02 -8.86 2.08
N THR A 122 7.40 -7.63 1.75
CA THR A 122 8.05 -7.28 0.48
C THR A 122 9.39 -6.55 0.64
N SER A 123 9.82 -6.26 1.88
CA SER A 123 11.00 -5.42 2.14
C SER A 123 12.33 -6.01 1.63
N ALA A 124 12.41 -7.33 1.50
CA ALA A 124 13.60 -8.05 1.04
C ALA A 124 13.54 -8.46 -0.45
N LEU A 125 12.61 -7.93 -1.22
CA LEU A 125 12.37 -8.30 -2.62
C LEU A 125 12.68 -7.13 -3.56
N ASP A 126 13.08 -7.46 -4.78
CA ASP A 126 13.22 -6.47 -5.85
C ASP A 126 11.86 -5.89 -6.26
N PRO A 127 11.81 -4.72 -6.92
CA PRO A 127 10.56 -4.06 -7.26
C PRO A 127 9.60 -4.88 -8.14
N GLN A 128 10.15 -5.65 -9.10
CA GLN A 128 9.33 -6.47 -9.99
C GLN A 128 8.69 -7.65 -9.25
N THR A 129 9.47 -8.32 -8.39
CA THR A 129 8.98 -9.40 -7.53
C THR A 129 7.97 -8.86 -6.53
N THR A 130 8.21 -7.67 -5.93
CA THR A 130 7.26 -6.99 -5.05
C THR A 130 5.92 -6.77 -5.74
N ALA A 131 5.92 -6.22 -6.95
CA ALA A 131 4.69 -6.01 -7.73
C ALA A 131 3.90 -7.30 -7.92
N SER A 132 4.58 -8.39 -8.29
CA SER A 132 3.98 -9.71 -8.49
C SER A 132 3.41 -10.33 -7.19
N ILE A 133 4.06 -10.10 -6.04
CA ILE A 133 3.53 -10.55 -4.73
C ILE A 133 2.29 -9.74 -4.31
N LEU A 134 2.28 -8.43 -4.58
CA LEU A 134 1.12 -7.58 -4.27
C LEU A 134 -0.10 -7.97 -5.11
N GLU A 135 0.08 -8.27 -6.38
CA GLU A 135 -0.98 -8.77 -7.27
C GLU A 135 -1.54 -10.11 -6.75
N LEU A 136 -0.66 -11.04 -6.37
CA LEU A 136 -1.05 -12.30 -5.77
C LEU A 136 -1.87 -12.09 -4.47
N LEU A 137 -1.47 -11.16 -3.61
CA LEU A 137 -2.22 -10.84 -2.39
C LEU A 137 -3.61 -10.25 -2.70
N GLN A 138 -3.75 -9.41 -3.73
CA GLN A 138 -5.04 -8.91 -4.19
C GLN A 138 -5.95 -10.03 -4.72
N GLU A 139 -5.41 -10.96 -5.50
CA GLU A 139 -6.15 -12.14 -5.99
C GLU A 139 -6.63 -13.00 -4.83
N ILE A 140 -5.76 -13.27 -3.85
CA ILE A 140 -6.08 -14.01 -2.64
C ILE A 140 -7.19 -13.32 -1.84
N ASN A 141 -7.09 -12.00 -1.65
CA ASN A 141 -8.12 -11.21 -0.95
C ASN A 141 -9.48 -11.38 -1.62
N ARG A 142 -9.55 -11.24 -2.95
CA ARG A 142 -10.78 -11.39 -3.73
C ARG A 142 -11.32 -12.84 -3.70
N LYS A 143 -10.44 -13.82 -3.93
CA LYS A 143 -10.81 -15.24 -4.05
C LYS A 143 -11.31 -15.82 -2.73
N PHE A 144 -10.64 -15.48 -1.62
CA PHE A 144 -10.94 -16.08 -0.30
C PHE A 144 -11.74 -15.15 0.61
N ASN A 145 -12.00 -13.93 0.20
CA ASN A 145 -12.72 -12.91 0.98
C ASN A 145 -12.14 -12.78 2.40
N ILE A 146 -10.81 -12.63 2.50
CA ILE A 146 -10.07 -12.50 3.76
C ILE A 146 -9.63 -11.05 3.97
N THR A 147 -9.54 -10.62 5.23
CA THR A 147 -8.95 -9.32 5.56
C THR A 147 -7.43 -9.43 5.55
N ILE A 148 -6.75 -8.59 4.78
CA ILE A 148 -5.28 -8.53 4.75
C ILE A 148 -4.84 -7.25 5.46
N VAL A 149 -3.98 -7.39 6.47
CA VAL A 149 -3.33 -6.28 7.18
C VAL A 149 -1.86 -6.29 6.81
N ILE A 150 -1.39 -5.21 6.21
CA ILE A 150 0.00 -5.07 5.75
C ILE A 150 0.70 -4.02 6.61
N ILE A 151 1.87 -4.38 7.13
CA ILE A 151 2.76 -3.44 7.77
C ILE A 151 3.91 -3.18 6.79
N THR A 152 4.10 -1.92 6.48
CA THR A 152 5.13 -1.48 5.55
C THR A 152 5.49 -0.03 5.82
N HIS A 153 6.72 0.34 5.47
CA HIS A 153 7.16 1.73 5.38
C HIS A 153 7.13 2.26 3.93
N GLN A 154 6.72 1.43 2.96
CA GLN A 154 6.64 1.78 1.54
C GLN A 154 5.24 2.29 1.19
N MET A 155 5.09 3.58 0.94
CA MET A 155 3.81 4.19 0.60
C MET A 155 3.29 3.74 -0.76
N SER A 156 4.17 3.38 -1.69
CA SER A 156 3.85 2.75 -2.97
C SER A 156 3.07 1.43 -2.80
N VAL A 157 3.43 0.62 -1.81
CA VAL A 157 2.68 -0.60 -1.45
C VAL A 157 1.29 -0.26 -0.93
N VAL A 158 1.20 0.73 -0.02
CA VAL A 158 -0.09 1.18 0.54
C VAL A 158 -1.02 1.65 -0.57
N ARG A 159 -0.51 2.50 -1.46
CA ARG A 159 -1.26 3.05 -2.61
C ARG A 159 -1.76 1.97 -3.56
N LYS A 160 -0.95 0.93 -3.81
CA LYS A 160 -1.25 -0.11 -4.79
C LYS A 160 -2.35 -1.08 -4.33
N ILE A 161 -2.38 -1.47 -3.04
CA ILE A 161 -3.24 -2.59 -2.63
C ILE A 161 -4.13 -2.32 -1.42
N CYS A 162 -3.89 -1.27 -0.63
CA CYS A 162 -4.68 -0.99 0.55
C CYS A 162 -5.91 -0.11 0.24
N SER A 163 -6.99 -0.31 0.98
CA SER A 163 -8.17 0.56 0.96
C SER A 163 -8.18 1.56 2.11
N HIS A 164 -7.60 1.16 3.26
CA HIS A 164 -7.49 1.98 4.47
C HIS A 164 -6.06 1.92 4.98
N VAL A 165 -5.65 2.97 5.67
CA VAL A 165 -4.31 3.10 6.26
C VAL A 165 -4.39 3.69 7.68
N ALA A 166 -3.50 3.22 8.53
CA ALA A 166 -3.20 3.82 9.82
C ALA A 166 -1.71 4.16 9.86
N ILE A 167 -1.40 5.43 10.00
CA ILE A 167 -0.02 5.94 10.09
C ILE A 167 0.41 5.96 11.54
N MET A 168 1.58 5.41 11.80
CA MET A 168 2.15 5.32 13.15
C MET A 168 3.47 6.09 13.25
N LYS A 169 3.65 6.78 14.37
CA LYS A 169 4.91 7.40 14.79
C LYS A 169 5.16 7.12 16.26
N SER A 170 6.37 6.67 16.60
CA SER A 170 6.78 6.40 17.99
C SER A 170 5.81 5.51 18.79
N GLY A 171 5.15 4.55 18.11
CA GLY A 171 4.21 3.63 18.74
C GLY A 171 2.76 4.11 18.83
N GLU A 172 2.47 5.35 18.45
CA GLU A 172 1.13 5.93 18.44
C GLU A 172 0.56 6.02 17.03
N ILE A 173 -0.75 5.87 16.90
CA ILE A 173 -1.45 6.12 15.64
C ILE A 173 -1.68 7.63 15.54
N VAL A 174 -1.06 8.26 14.55
CA VAL A 174 -1.15 9.72 14.34
C VAL A 174 -2.22 10.09 13.33
N GLU A 175 -2.56 9.19 12.41
CA GLU A 175 -3.60 9.42 11.42
C GLU A 175 -4.20 8.11 10.90
N THR A 176 -5.50 8.09 10.61
CA THR A 176 -6.21 6.96 9.99
C THR A 176 -7.23 7.47 8.99
N GLY A 177 -7.43 6.72 7.92
CA GLY A 177 -8.44 7.05 6.91
C GLY A 177 -8.41 6.12 5.71
N SER A 178 -9.21 6.43 4.71
CA SER A 178 -9.07 5.79 3.41
C SER A 178 -7.75 6.19 2.76
N VAL A 179 -7.17 5.29 1.96
CA VAL A 179 -5.94 5.61 1.21
C VAL A 179 -6.14 6.86 0.35
N SER A 180 -7.29 6.97 -0.30
CA SER A 180 -7.64 8.14 -1.10
C SER A 180 -7.59 9.46 -0.31
N GLU A 181 -8.16 9.49 0.90
CA GLU A 181 -8.16 10.67 1.78
C GLU A 181 -6.74 11.06 2.23
N ILE A 182 -6.01 10.08 2.77
CA ILE A 182 -4.67 10.31 3.32
C ILE A 182 -3.69 10.81 2.24
N PHE A 183 -3.77 10.25 1.02
CA PHE A 183 -2.90 10.69 -0.08
C PHE A 183 -3.31 12.02 -0.71
N SER A 184 -4.58 12.39 -0.67
CA SER A 184 -5.04 13.67 -1.20
C SER A 184 -4.93 14.80 -0.19
N HIS A 185 -5.25 14.53 1.09
CA HIS A 185 -5.36 15.52 2.16
C HIS A 185 -4.72 15.00 3.46
N PRO A 186 -3.39 14.80 3.50
CA PRO A 186 -2.70 14.37 4.71
C PRO A 186 -2.81 15.44 5.79
N LYS A 187 -3.31 15.08 6.97
CA LYS A 187 -3.51 16.00 8.10
C LYS A 187 -2.26 16.10 8.98
N SER A 188 -1.59 14.97 9.19
CA SER A 188 -0.38 14.92 10.03
C SER A 188 0.88 15.23 9.23
N ASP A 189 1.86 15.89 9.86
CA ASP A 189 3.17 16.14 9.25
C ASP A 189 3.88 14.84 8.86
N VAL A 190 3.64 13.78 9.63
CA VAL A 190 4.20 12.44 9.36
C VAL A 190 3.66 11.86 8.05
N ALA A 191 2.34 11.99 7.82
CA ALA A 191 1.73 11.56 6.56
C ALA A 191 2.32 12.33 5.37
N ARG A 192 2.42 13.66 5.49
CA ARG A 192 3.03 14.52 4.46
C ARG A 192 4.47 14.11 4.16
N GLU A 193 5.27 13.87 5.21
CA GLU A 193 6.67 13.45 5.06
C GLU A 193 6.79 12.09 4.36
N LEU A 194 5.98 11.09 4.75
CA LEU A 194 6.00 9.76 4.16
C LEU A 194 5.59 9.76 2.68
N ILE A 195 4.56 10.52 2.34
CA ILE A 195 4.08 10.66 0.97
C ILE A 195 5.13 11.36 0.11
N ARG A 196 5.72 12.45 0.60
CA ARG A 196 6.77 13.19 -0.10
C ARG A 196 8.04 12.35 -0.35
N LYS A 197 8.45 11.51 0.61
CA LYS A 197 9.58 10.59 0.42
C LYS A 197 9.32 9.56 -0.67
N ASP A 198 8.12 8.99 -0.70
CA ASP A 198 7.71 8.03 -1.74
C ASP A 198 7.72 8.68 -3.13
N GLU A 199 7.32 9.94 -3.23
CA GLU A 199 7.37 10.73 -4.47
C GLU A 199 8.80 11.10 -4.88
N GLY A 200 9.69 11.35 -3.94
CA GLY A 200 11.11 11.65 -4.19
C GLY A 200 11.90 10.45 -4.71
N ASP A 201 11.59 9.26 -4.24
CA ASP A 201 12.23 8.03 -4.71
C ASP A 201 11.83 7.65 -6.16
N ASP A 202 10.62 8.01 -6.60
CA ASP A 202 10.17 7.83 -7.98
C ASP A 202 10.81 8.85 -8.96
N VAL A 203 11.16 10.05 -8.49
CA VAL A 203 11.82 11.10 -9.30
C VAL A 203 13.29 10.78 -9.59
N GLY A 204 13.93 9.92 -8.80
CA GLY A 204 15.32 9.48 -9.01
C GLY A 204 15.58 8.63 -10.28
N ARG A 205 14.57 8.37 -11.10
CA ARG A 205 14.71 7.65 -12.38
C ARG A 205 14.47 8.47 -13.64
N ALA A 206 14.09 9.73 -13.49
CA ALA A 206 14.09 10.68 -14.60
C ALA A 206 15.28 11.63 -14.42
N GLU A 207 16.48 11.24 -14.88
CA GLU A 207 17.57 12.17 -15.13
C GLU A 207 17.10 13.22 -16.14
N SER A 208 16.64 14.35 -15.65
CA SER A 208 16.58 15.57 -16.45
C SER A 208 17.72 16.47 -16.01
N SER A 209 18.88 16.28 -16.64
CA SER A 209 19.90 17.30 -16.76
C SER A 209 19.27 18.57 -17.34
N GLY A 210 19.10 19.59 -16.54
CA GLY A 210 18.65 20.90 -16.99
C GLY A 210 18.69 21.90 -15.86
N ASN A 211 19.73 22.71 -15.82
CA ASN A 211 19.80 23.92 -15.02
C ASN A 211 18.60 24.81 -15.32
N THR A 212 17.58 24.78 -14.46
CA THR A 212 16.40 25.65 -14.57
C THR A 212 16.38 26.68 -13.43
N LYS A 213 17.55 27.23 -13.08
CA LYS A 213 17.63 28.30 -12.06
C LYS A 213 17.38 29.72 -12.56
N ASP A 214 17.14 29.92 -13.86
CA ASP A 214 17.13 31.28 -14.44
C ASP A 214 15.91 31.65 -15.30
N LEU A 215 14.75 31.03 -15.13
CA LEU A 215 13.57 31.47 -15.86
C LEU A 215 12.40 31.73 -14.91
N ILE A 216 12.14 33.04 -14.73
CA ILE A 216 10.98 33.68 -14.13
C ILE A 216 11.00 33.84 -12.61
N GLN A 217 11.50 34.99 -12.14
CA GLN A 217 11.21 35.58 -10.85
C GLN A 217 9.78 36.20 -10.89
N SER A 218 8.91 35.81 -9.94
CA SER A 218 7.65 36.44 -9.55
C SER A 218 6.35 36.01 -10.23
N GLY A 219 6.06 34.69 -10.31
CA GLY A 219 4.70 34.24 -10.62
C GLY A 219 4.00 33.67 -9.36
N ARG A 220 2.65 33.78 -9.30
CA ARG A 220 1.85 33.18 -8.23
C ARG A 220 1.78 31.68 -8.45
N LYS A 221 2.26 30.87 -7.50
CA LYS A 221 2.29 29.40 -7.59
C LYS A 221 1.04 28.82 -6.94
N VAL A 222 0.36 27.94 -7.64
CA VAL A 222 -0.86 27.28 -7.17
C VAL A 222 -0.76 25.79 -7.41
N ARG A 223 -0.98 25.03 -6.36
CA ARG A 223 -1.16 23.57 -6.44
C ARG A 223 -2.60 23.29 -6.79
N ILE A 224 -2.84 22.48 -7.80
CA ILE A 224 -4.15 22.01 -8.21
C ILE A 224 -4.25 20.51 -8.05
N VAL A 225 -5.37 20.03 -7.53
CA VAL A 225 -5.64 18.60 -7.34
C VAL A 225 -6.87 18.24 -8.17
N PHE A 226 -6.70 17.25 -9.05
CA PHE A 226 -7.79 16.74 -9.88
C PHE A 226 -8.56 15.66 -9.13
N SER A 227 -9.88 15.86 -9.00
CA SER A 227 -10.82 14.84 -8.51
C SER A 227 -11.34 13.96 -9.67
N GLU A 228 -12.06 12.89 -9.32
CA GLU A 228 -12.53 11.83 -10.22
C GLU A 228 -13.16 12.29 -11.54
N ASN A 229 -13.88 13.41 -11.54
CA ASN A 229 -14.59 13.92 -12.71
C ASN A 229 -13.78 14.91 -13.55
N SER A 230 -12.74 15.52 -13.00
CA SER A 230 -11.96 16.57 -13.66
C SER A 230 -10.68 16.06 -14.35
N ALA A 231 -10.20 14.87 -13.98
CA ALA A 231 -8.96 14.29 -14.54
C ALA A 231 -9.06 13.95 -16.04
N PHE A 232 -10.26 13.77 -16.58
CA PHE A 232 -10.47 13.42 -17.98
C PHE A 232 -10.86 14.62 -18.87
N GLN A 233 -11.01 15.83 -18.31
CA GLN A 233 -11.34 17.02 -19.08
C GLN A 233 -10.09 17.86 -19.31
N PRO A 234 -9.92 18.46 -20.50
CA PRO A 234 -8.77 19.32 -20.81
C PRO A 234 -8.93 20.71 -20.16
N VAL A 235 -9.14 20.75 -18.82
CA VAL A 235 -9.50 21.97 -18.08
C VAL A 235 -8.42 23.05 -18.19
N ILE A 236 -7.13 22.66 -18.09
CA ILE A 236 -6.01 23.59 -18.23
C ILE A 236 -5.95 24.17 -19.65
N ALA A 237 -6.09 23.33 -20.67
CA ALA A 237 -6.11 23.80 -22.07
C ALA A 237 -7.29 24.73 -22.31
N ASN A 238 -8.49 24.39 -21.81
CA ASN A 238 -9.66 25.25 -21.95
C ASN A 238 -9.50 26.58 -21.20
N MET A 239 -8.87 26.59 -20.03
CA MET A 239 -8.55 27.81 -19.31
C MET A 239 -7.59 28.70 -20.11
N ILE A 240 -6.49 28.16 -20.63
CA ILE A 240 -5.53 28.91 -21.45
C ILE A 240 -6.20 29.47 -22.70
N LEU A 241 -7.03 28.69 -23.39
CA LEU A 241 -7.76 29.15 -24.57
C LEU A 241 -8.78 30.27 -24.25
N LYS A 242 -9.45 30.17 -23.09
CA LYS A 242 -10.47 31.16 -22.65
C LYS A 242 -9.84 32.48 -22.25
N PHE A 243 -8.79 32.46 -21.46
CA PHE A 243 -8.19 33.68 -20.91
C PHE A 243 -7.02 34.21 -21.77
N ARG A 244 -6.49 33.37 -22.70
CA ARG A 244 -5.35 33.67 -23.59
C ARG A 244 -4.06 34.04 -22.85
N GLU A 245 -3.95 33.58 -21.59
CA GLU A 245 -2.78 33.80 -20.77
C GLU A 245 -1.99 32.48 -20.63
N PRO A 246 -0.66 32.53 -20.82
CA PRO A 246 0.19 31.35 -20.65
C PRO A 246 0.32 30.98 -19.17
N VAL A 247 0.43 29.68 -18.92
CA VAL A 247 0.66 29.15 -17.58
C VAL A 247 1.82 28.17 -17.64
N ASN A 248 2.78 28.34 -16.74
CA ASN A 248 3.86 27.38 -16.61
C ASN A 248 3.40 26.19 -15.74
N ILE A 249 3.70 24.97 -16.19
CA ILE A 249 3.53 23.76 -15.41
C ILE A 249 4.89 23.45 -14.76
N LEU A 250 5.02 23.74 -13.48
CA LEU A 250 6.26 23.51 -12.73
C LEU A 250 6.41 22.04 -12.35
N ARG A 251 5.28 21.39 -12.05
CA ARG A 251 5.21 19.96 -11.72
C ARG A 251 3.87 19.40 -12.20
N ALA A 252 3.86 18.18 -12.72
CA ALA A 252 2.64 17.43 -13.03
C ALA A 252 2.84 15.97 -12.66
N ASP A 253 1.96 15.46 -11.82
CA ASP A 253 1.92 14.07 -11.41
C ASP A 253 0.49 13.54 -11.58
N THR A 254 0.32 12.56 -12.45
CA THR A 254 -0.97 11.92 -12.70
C THR A 254 -0.84 10.43 -12.46
N ARG A 255 -1.63 9.90 -11.51
CA ARG A 255 -1.56 8.48 -11.12
C ARG A 255 -2.95 7.87 -11.05
N ASN A 256 -3.01 6.56 -11.26
CA ASN A 256 -4.23 5.79 -11.06
C ASN A 256 -4.25 5.24 -9.63
N ILE A 257 -5.17 5.70 -8.80
CA ILE A 257 -5.33 5.24 -7.40
C ILE A 257 -6.69 4.54 -7.28
N GLY A 258 -6.65 3.22 -7.10
CA GLY A 258 -7.87 2.44 -6.92
C GLY A 258 -8.80 2.40 -8.13
N GLY A 259 -8.27 2.56 -9.36
CA GLY A 259 -9.06 2.61 -10.59
C GLY A 259 -9.54 4.01 -10.98
N VAL A 260 -9.21 5.02 -10.16
CA VAL A 260 -9.57 6.43 -10.39
C VAL A 260 -8.31 7.22 -10.75
N ALA A 261 -8.36 7.96 -11.86
CA ALA A 261 -7.28 8.88 -12.22
C ALA A 261 -7.30 10.06 -11.24
N LYS A 262 -6.24 10.20 -10.45
CA LYS A 262 -5.97 11.38 -9.61
C LYS A 262 -4.66 11.99 -10.04
N GLY A 263 -4.60 13.33 -10.00
CA GLY A 263 -3.39 14.04 -10.36
C GLY A 263 -3.26 15.33 -9.59
N GLU A 264 -2.02 15.75 -9.40
CA GLU A 264 -1.71 17.08 -8.94
C GLU A 264 -0.80 17.78 -9.94
N MET A 265 -0.96 19.08 -10.05
CA MET A 265 -0.04 19.94 -10.80
C MET A 265 0.29 21.17 -9.98
N ILE A 266 1.50 21.66 -10.12
CA ILE A 266 1.89 22.98 -9.63
C ILE A 266 1.98 23.89 -10.85
N LEU A 267 1.09 24.87 -10.88
CA LEU A 267 1.01 25.84 -11.94
C LEU A 267 1.58 27.19 -11.45
N GLU A 268 2.29 27.88 -12.32
CA GLU A 268 2.73 29.23 -12.09
C GLU A 268 2.03 30.16 -13.09
N PHE A 269 1.36 31.17 -12.56
CA PHE A 269 0.61 32.16 -13.33
C PHE A 269 1.47 33.43 -13.48
N ALA A 270 1.69 33.83 -14.74
CA ALA A 270 2.53 35.00 -15.08
C ALA A 270 1.73 36.31 -15.23
N GLY A 271 0.41 36.27 -15.09
CA GLY A 271 -0.48 37.41 -15.35
C GLY A 271 -0.65 38.39 -14.21
N ASP A 272 -1.40 39.46 -14.47
CA ASP A 272 -1.84 40.43 -13.49
C ASP A 272 -2.73 39.76 -12.41
N SER A 273 -2.68 40.24 -11.18
CA SER A 273 -3.37 39.67 -10.02
C SER A 273 -4.88 39.44 -10.24
N ARG A 274 -5.53 40.30 -11.00
CA ARG A 274 -6.96 40.17 -11.29
C ARG A 274 -7.28 39.05 -12.29
N GLN A 275 -6.45 38.93 -13.32
CA GLN A 275 -6.58 37.83 -14.29
C GLN A 275 -6.30 36.47 -13.65
N VAL A 276 -5.29 36.42 -12.79
CA VAL A 276 -4.95 35.20 -12.04
C VAL A 276 -6.11 34.76 -11.14
N GLU A 277 -6.79 35.69 -10.44
CA GLU A 277 -7.98 35.39 -9.65
C GLU A 277 -9.15 34.87 -10.51
N GLU A 278 -9.37 35.45 -11.69
CA GLU A 278 -10.40 34.97 -12.62
C GLU A 278 -10.10 33.57 -13.15
N MET A 279 -8.84 33.25 -13.44
CA MET A 279 -8.39 31.91 -13.85
C MET A 279 -8.52 30.89 -12.72
N GLN A 280 -8.15 31.25 -11.49
CA GLN A 280 -8.34 30.41 -10.32
C GLN A 280 -9.82 30.13 -10.04
N ASN A 281 -10.68 31.14 -10.15
CA ASN A 281 -12.12 30.96 -9.99
C ASN A 281 -12.71 30.04 -11.08
N TYR A 282 -12.22 30.15 -12.31
CA TYR A 282 -12.61 29.22 -13.37
C TYR A 282 -12.24 27.76 -13.02
N LEU A 283 -11.03 27.51 -12.53
CA LEU A 283 -10.61 26.17 -12.10
C LEU A 283 -11.50 25.63 -10.98
N LYS A 284 -11.87 26.47 -9.99
CA LYS A 284 -12.81 26.11 -8.91
C LYS A 284 -14.19 25.74 -9.48
N THR A 285 -14.70 26.46 -10.46
CA THR A 285 -15.99 26.13 -11.10
C THR A 285 -15.96 24.83 -11.90
N CYS A 286 -14.77 24.39 -12.32
CA CYS A 286 -14.55 23.09 -12.96
C CYS A 286 -14.36 21.93 -11.96
N GLY A 287 -14.54 22.17 -10.65
CA GLY A 287 -14.40 21.15 -9.62
C GLY A 287 -12.94 20.79 -9.29
N ILE A 288 -12.00 21.70 -9.55
CA ILE A 288 -10.59 21.54 -9.20
C ILE A 288 -10.33 22.22 -7.85
N GLU A 289 -9.69 21.48 -6.96
CA GLU A 289 -9.24 22.02 -5.68
C GLU A 289 -7.93 22.78 -5.87
N LEU A 290 -7.85 23.96 -5.28
CA LEU A 290 -6.73 24.90 -5.39
C LEU A 290 -6.13 25.17 -4.01
N GLU A 291 -4.81 25.07 -3.91
CA GLU A 291 -4.04 25.41 -2.73
C GLU A 291 -2.91 26.38 -3.13
N GLU A 292 -2.85 27.55 -2.51
CA GLU A 292 -1.74 28.49 -2.75
C GLU A 292 -0.46 27.95 -2.11
N VAL A 293 0.60 27.88 -2.90
CA VAL A 293 1.92 27.47 -2.43
C VAL A 293 2.72 28.74 -2.12
N THR A 294 2.97 29.01 -0.83
CA THR A 294 3.91 30.03 -0.38
C THR A 294 5.34 29.52 -0.49
N ASP A 295 6.30 30.39 -0.80
CA ASP A 295 7.70 30.08 -1.15
C ASP A 295 8.56 29.44 -0.03
N ASP A 296 7.98 28.86 1.02
CA ASP A 296 8.68 28.21 2.14
C ASP A 296 8.71 26.68 2.07
N VAL A 297 8.78 26.12 0.86
CA VAL A 297 9.00 24.67 0.72
C VAL A 297 10.31 24.43 -0.02
N GLU A 298 11.42 24.41 0.76
CA GLU A 298 12.67 23.73 0.39
C GLU A 298 12.47 22.20 0.32
#